data_c54b1c1ca3f48337898a8a4567776512
#
_entry.id   c54b1c1ca3f48337898a8a4567776512
#
_cell.length_a   1.000
_cell.length_b   1.000
_cell.length_c   1.000
_cell.angle_alpha   90.00
_cell.angle_beta   90.00
_cell.angle_gamma   90.00
#
_symmetry.space_group_name_H-M   'P 1'
#
loop_
_entity.id
_entity.type
_entity.pdbx_description
1 polymer ?
#
loop_
_entity_poly.entity_id
_entity_poly.type
_entity_poly.pdbx_seq_one_letter_code
_entity_poly.pdbx_strand_id
1 'polypeptide(L)'
;MEILLTRHGQTEWNFLQKVQGKADIKLNEKGIKQAKDVKDKLKNEQIDLILCSPLIRAVETANIINDSRNIPILIDEKLSERDFGEFEGMPTTDFDYEAFWSYKQNTQYNKAENIKDFFQRVYGFLDDIYLKYKDKRILLIAHGGISIPVYCYFNGIPDKDTLLGLALGNCEVAKYVYKEKEIDER
;
A
#
# COMPACT_ATOMS: atom_id res chain seq x y z
N MET A 1 -18.65 0.76 4.25
CA MET A 1 -17.61 0.92 3.18
C MET A 1 -16.70 -0.30 3.16
N GLU A 2 -16.36 -0.77 1.98
CA GLU A 2 -15.42 -1.89 1.79
C GLU A 2 -14.19 -1.43 1.01
N ILE A 3 -13.01 -1.86 1.45
CA ILE A 3 -11.73 -1.61 0.77
C ILE A 3 -11.13 -2.95 0.35
N LEU A 4 -10.76 -3.05 -0.92
CA LEU A 4 -9.79 -3.99 -1.42
C LEU A 4 -8.44 -3.27 -1.53
N LEU A 5 -7.37 -3.83 -0.98
CA LEU A 5 -6.01 -3.30 -1.11
C LEU A 5 -5.16 -4.30 -1.87
N THR A 6 -4.45 -3.83 -2.88
CA THR A 6 -3.42 -4.63 -3.56
C THR A 6 -2.11 -3.88 -3.63
N ARG A 7 -1.00 -4.60 -3.46
CA ARG A 7 0.34 -4.11 -3.77
C ARG A 7 0.58 -4.18 -5.28
N HIS A 8 1.32 -3.22 -5.82
CA HIS A 8 1.76 -3.24 -7.22
C HIS A 8 2.46 -4.55 -7.61
N GLY A 9 2.49 -4.88 -8.90
CA GLY A 9 3.23 -6.01 -9.46
C GLY A 9 4.74 -5.90 -9.25
N GLN A 10 5.47 -6.99 -9.46
CA GLN A 10 6.91 -7.05 -9.27
C GLN A 10 7.62 -6.04 -10.17
N THR A 11 8.66 -5.39 -9.63
CA THR A 11 9.64 -4.58 -10.35
C THR A 11 10.99 -5.29 -10.37
N GLU A 12 11.95 -4.80 -11.16
CA GLU A 12 13.32 -5.32 -11.13
C GLU A 12 13.97 -5.17 -9.74
N TRP A 13 13.69 -4.07 -9.04
CA TRP A 13 14.22 -3.87 -7.69
C TRP A 13 13.60 -4.81 -6.65
N ASN A 14 12.36 -5.23 -6.83
CA ASN A 14 11.80 -6.29 -5.99
C ASN A 14 12.52 -7.63 -6.23
N PHE A 15 12.81 -7.97 -7.49
CA PHE A 15 13.54 -9.19 -7.85
C PHE A 15 14.95 -9.17 -7.25
N LEU A 16 15.64 -8.03 -7.30
CA LEU A 16 16.99 -7.83 -6.76
C LEU A 16 17.01 -7.57 -5.24
N GLN A 17 15.85 -7.63 -4.54
CA GLN A 17 15.72 -7.35 -3.12
C GLN A 17 16.26 -5.96 -2.71
N LYS A 18 16.07 -4.95 -3.57
CA LYS A 18 16.46 -3.56 -3.30
C LYS A 18 15.27 -2.76 -2.77
N VAL A 19 15.56 -1.87 -1.83
CA VAL A 19 14.58 -0.92 -1.30
C VAL A 19 14.20 0.07 -2.40
N GLN A 20 12.89 0.30 -2.60
CA GLN A 20 12.43 1.21 -3.64
C GLN A 20 12.02 2.58 -3.11
N GLY A 21 11.23 2.61 -2.04
CA GLY A 21 10.69 3.85 -1.51
C GLY A 21 9.97 4.65 -2.58
N LYS A 22 10.40 5.90 -2.80
CA LYS A 22 9.88 6.82 -3.81
C LYS A 22 10.56 6.71 -5.17
N ALA A 23 11.62 5.91 -5.30
CA ALA A 23 12.22 5.66 -6.61
C ALA A 23 11.18 5.11 -7.60
N ASP A 24 11.15 5.66 -8.81
CA ASP A 24 10.08 5.40 -9.77
C ASP A 24 10.47 4.31 -10.77
N ILE A 25 10.34 3.06 -10.36
CA ILE A 25 10.71 1.84 -11.10
C ILE A 25 9.47 1.20 -11.70
N LYS A 26 9.52 0.88 -12.99
CA LYS A 26 8.43 0.21 -13.73
C LYS A 26 8.25 -1.26 -13.33
N LEU A 27 7.10 -1.82 -13.68
CA LEU A 27 6.88 -3.26 -13.59
C LEU A 27 7.86 -4.02 -14.50
N ASN A 28 8.33 -5.19 -14.04
CA ASN A 28 8.97 -6.16 -14.92
C ASN A 28 7.91 -7.10 -15.55
N GLU A 29 8.33 -8.00 -16.43
CA GLU A 29 7.42 -8.93 -17.11
C GLU A 29 6.58 -9.77 -16.14
N LYS A 30 7.20 -10.21 -15.02
CA LYS A 30 6.49 -10.95 -13.98
C LYS A 30 5.44 -10.08 -13.29
N GLY A 31 5.75 -8.80 -13.01
CA GLY A 31 4.80 -7.85 -12.43
C GLY A 31 3.60 -7.58 -13.33
N ILE A 32 3.82 -7.46 -14.65
CA ILE A 32 2.75 -7.33 -15.64
C ILE A 32 1.84 -8.57 -15.62
N LYS A 33 2.42 -9.77 -15.57
CA LYS A 33 1.64 -11.01 -15.46
C LYS A 33 0.84 -11.06 -14.15
N GLN A 34 1.46 -10.73 -13.02
CA GLN A 34 0.80 -10.68 -11.71
C GLN A 34 -0.40 -9.71 -11.72
N ALA A 35 -0.26 -8.54 -12.35
CA ALA A 35 -1.36 -7.57 -12.46
C ALA A 35 -2.51 -8.11 -13.32
N LYS A 36 -2.23 -8.86 -14.38
CA LYS A 36 -3.26 -9.56 -15.18
C LYS A 36 -3.98 -10.65 -14.36
N ASP A 37 -3.24 -11.40 -13.54
CA ASP A 37 -3.82 -12.41 -12.65
C ASP A 37 -4.77 -11.76 -11.61
N VAL A 38 -4.43 -10.56 -11.09
CA VAL A 38 -5.33 -9.79 -10.21
C VAL A 38 -6.56 -9.28 -10.98
N LYS A 39 -6.39 -8.78 -12.22
CA LYS A 39 -7.52 -8.41 -13.09
C LYS A 39 -8.52 -9.55 -13.18
N ASP A 40 -8.04 -10.77 -13.44
CA ASP A 40 -8.91 -11.97 -13.59
C ASP A 40 -9.57 -12.34 -12.25
N LYS A 41 -8.86 -12.26 -11.13
CA LYS A 41 -9.42 -12.51 -9.80
C LYS A 41 -10.52 -11.51 -9.44
N LEU A 42 -10.34 -10.25 -9.79
CA LEU A 42 -11.28 -9.18 -9.46
C LEU A 42 -12.38 -8.95 -10.53
N LYS A 43 -12.41 -9.71 -11.61
CA LYS A 43 -13.33 -9.48 -12.74
C LYS A 43 -14.80 -9.39 -12.35
N ASN A 44 -15.23 -10.17 -11.34
CA ASN A 44 -16.61 -10.21 -10.87
C ASN A 44 -16.84 -9.32 -9.63
N GLU A 45 -15.79 -8.67 -9.12
CA GLU A 45 -15.91 -7.77 -7.98
C GLU A 45 -16.48 -6.43 -8.44
N GLN A 46 -17.54 -6.00 -7.79
CA GLN A 46 -18.06 -4.64 -8.00
C GLN A 46 -17.11 -3.65 -7.34
N ILE A 47 -16.48 -2.79 -8.12
CA ILE A 47 -15.55 -1.75 -7.67
C ILE A 47 -16.05 -0.42 -8.23
N ASP A 48 -16.31 0.54 -7.37
CA ASP A 48 -16.85 1.85 -7.75
C ASP A 48 -15.75 2.87 -8.06
N LEU A 49 -14.56 2.69 -7.48
CA LEU A 49 -13.46 3.64 -7.57
C LEU A 49 -12.13 2.93 -7.32
N ILE A 50 -11.11 3.33 -8.07
CA ILE A 50 -9.72 2.97 -7.81
C ILE A 50 -9.00 4.21 -7.26
N LEU A 51 -8.39 4.09 -6.08
CA LEU A 51 -7.43 5.06 -5.55
C LEU A 51 -6.03 4.48 -5.68
N CYS A 52 -5.13 5.22 -6.33
CA CYS A 52 -3.84 4.69 -6.73
C CYS A 52 -2.69 5.61 -6.32
N SER A 53 -1.59 5.02 -5.86
CA SER A 53 -0.33 5.72 -5.68
C SER A 53 0.14 6.37 -7.00
N PRO A 54 0.81 7.54 -6.97
CA PRO A 54 1.35 8.20 -8.16
C PRO A 54 2.54 7.45 -8.78
N LEU A 55 3.19 6.53 -8.05
CA LEU A 55 4.39 5.85 -8.52
C LEU A 55 4.08 4.90 -9.68
N ILE A 56 4.92 4.94 -10.73
CA ILE A 56 4.64 4.29 -12.02
C ILE A 56 4.27 2.81 -11.89
N ARG A 57 4.90 2.05 -11.01
CA ARG A 57 4.59 0.63 -10.77
C ARG A 57 3.15 0.40 -10.29
N ALA A 58 2.61 1.33 -9.48
CA ALA A 58 1.22 1.27 -9.03
C ALA A 58 0.26 1.70 -10.15
N VAL A 59 0.60 2.74 -10.89
CA VAL A 59 -0.19 3.23 -12.03
C VAL A 59 -0.26 2.19 -13.14
N GLU A 60 0.84 1.53 -13.50
CA GLU A 60 0.85 0.44 -14.48
C GLU A 60 -0.02 -0.74 -14.00
N THR A 61 0.07 -1.10 -12.71
CA THR A 61 -0.79 -2.13 -12.11
C THR A 61 -2.26 -1.75 -12.20
N ALA A 62 -2.60 -0.48 -11.86
CA ALA A 62 -3.97 0.03 -11.92
C ALA A 62 -4.55 -0.03 -13.35
N ASN A 63 -3.78 0.41 -14.33
CA ASN A 63 -4.20 0.42 -15.73
C ASN A 63 -4.46 -1.01 -16.24
N ILE A 64 -3.61 -1.97 -15.87
CA ILE A 64 -3.80 -3.38 -16.26
C ILE A 64 -5.05 -3.96 -15.61
N ILE A 65 -5.27 -3.73 -14.31
CA ILE A 65 -6.46 -4.23 -13.60
C ILE A 65 -7.73 -3.59 -14.15
N ASN A 66 -7.68 -2.31 -14.50
CA ASN A 66 -8.83 -1.54 -15.00
C ASN A 66 -9.08 -1.71 -16.51
N ASP A 67 -8.21 -2.41 -17.22
CA ASP A 67 -8.38 -2.61 -18.66
C ASP A 67 -9.75 -3.25 -18.95
N SER A 68 -10.53 -2.59 -19.81
CA SER A 68 -11.92 -2.94 -20.21
C SER A 68 -12.98 -2.78 -19.10
N ARG A 69 -12.66 -2.18 -17.93
CA ARG A 69 -13.63 -1.99 -16.84
C ARG A 69 -14.18 -0.57 -16.72
N ASN A 70 -13.44 0.42 -17.18
CA ASN A 70 -13.80 1.85 -17.14
C ASN A 70 -14.13 2.37 -15.72
N ILE A 71 -13.49 1.81 -14.68
CA ILE A 71 -13.64 2.30 -13.32
C ILE A 71 -12.85 3.62 -13.20
N PRO A 72 -13.40 4.66 -12.58
CA PRO A 72 -12.63 5.89 -12.32
C PRO A 72 -11.37 5.60 -11.52
N ILE A 73 -10.20 6.13 -11.95
CA ILE A 73 -8.93 6.06 -11.23
C ILE A 73 -8.59 7.47 -10.74
N LEU A 74 -8.36 7.62 -9.44
CA LEU A 74 -7.85 8.85 -8.84
C LEU A 74 -6.49 8.58 -8.22
N ILE A 75 -5.53 9.44 -8.52
CA ILE A 75 -4.20 9.41 -7.95
C ILE A 75 -4.21 10.14 -6.61
N ASP A 76 -3.59 9.55 -5.58
CA ASP A 76 -3.44 10.18 -4.27
C ASP A 76 -2.01 9.99 -3.74
N GLU A 77 -1.34 11.11 -3.48
CA GLU A 77 0.04 11.15 -2.96
C GLU A 77 0.17 10.46 -1.60
N LYS A 78 -0.89 10.43 -0.81
CA LYS A 78 -0.90 9.75 0.49
C LYS A 78 -0.75 8.24 0.38
N LEU A 79 -0.94 7.66 -0.82
CA LEU A 79 -0.69 6.25 -1.13
C LEU A 79 0.74 5.97 -1.62
N SER A 80 1.61 6.99 -1.73
CA SER A 80 3.03 6.79 -2.04
C SER A 80 3.70 5.90 -1.00
N GLU A 81 4.67 5.09 -1.42
CA GLU A 81 5.45 4.27 -0.50
C GLU A 81 6.16 5.15 0.55
N ARG A 82 6.54 4.55 1.67
CA ARG A 82 7.39 5.18 2.66
C ARG A 82 8.68 5.66 1.99
N ASP A 83 9.10 6.88 2.30
CA ASP A 83 10.38 7.41 1.85
C ASP A 83 11.51 6.75 2.66
N PHE A 84 12.44 6.09 1.98
CA PHE A 84 13.59 5.46 2.62
C PHE A 84 14.86 6.31 2.54
N GLY A 85 14.78 7.52 1.93
CA GLY A 85 15.91 8.45 1.83
C GLY A 85 17.13 7.83 1.15
N GLU A 86 18.27 7.89 1.82
CA GLU A 86 19.55 7.39 1.27
C GLU A 86 19.64 5.87 1.14
N PHE A 87 18.68 5.11 1.67
CA PHE A 87 18.64 3.64 1.55
C PHE A 87 17.95 3.16 0.26
N GLU A 88 17.34 4.05 -0.52
CA GLU A 88 16.71 3.67 -1.78
C GLU A 88 17.76 3.16 -2.77
N GLY A 89 17.48 2.01 -3.37
CA GLY A 89 18.38 1.29 -4.27
C GLY A 89 19.37 0.36 -3.57
N MET A 90 19.50 0.43 -2.24
CA MET A 90 20.35 -0.50 -1.47
C MET A 90 19.67 -1.86 -1.35
N PRO A 91 20.45 -2.96 -1.36
CA PRO A 91 19.95 -4.28 -0.97
C PRO A 91 19.42 -4.26 0.47
N THR A 92 18.33 -4.98 0.73
CA THR A 92 17.75 -5.08 2.08
C THR A 92 18.65 -5.80 3.08
N THR A 93 19.70 -6.47 2.59
CA THR A 93 20.74 -7.16 3.40
C THR A 93 21.84 -6.25 3.90
N ASP A 94 21.98 -5.04 3.35
CA ASP A 94 23.14 -4.17 3.61
C ASP A 94 22.93 -3.26 4.83
N PHE A 95 21.74 -3.32 5.44
CA PHE A 95 21.39 -2.59 6.66
C PHE A 95 20.29 -3.32 7.43
N ASP A 96 20.00 -2.86 8.65
CA ASP A 96 18.93 -3.45 9.47
C ASP A 96 17.55 -3.00 8.93
N TYR A 97 17.10 -3.71 7.88
CA TYR A 97 15.81 -3.44 7.23
C TYR A 97 14.61 -3.68 8.14
N GLU A 98 14.73 -4.62 9.11
CA GLU A 98 13.65 -4.90 10.06
C GLU A 98 13.47 -3.74 11.05
N ALA A 99 14.55 -3.09 11.48
CA ALA A 99 14.49 -1.92 12.35
C ALA A 99 13.75 -0.75 11.72
N PHE A 100 13.78 -0.59 10.37
CA PHE A 100 12.95 0.40 9.67
C PHE A 100 11.45 0.22 9.94
N TRP A 101 11.02 -1.02 10.22
CA TRP A 101 9.62 -1.38 10.43
C TRP A 101 9.29 -1.59 11.91
N SER A 102 10.17 -1.17 12.81
CA SER A 102 9.94 -1.19 14.25
C SER A 102 9.18 0.06 14.71
N TYR A 103 7.86 -0.08 14.90
CA TYR A 103 7.03 1.01 15.42
C TYR A 103 7.39 1.38 16.88
N LYS A 104 7.86 0.38 17.66
CA LYS A 104 8.29 0.57 19.04
C LYS A 104 9.58 1.39 19.13
N GLN A 105 10.60 1.01 18.38
CA GLN A 105 11.90 1.70 18.39
C GLN A 105 11.78 3.10 17.79
N ASN A 106 10.95 3.26 16.74
CA ASN A 106 10.74 4.56 16.09
C ASN A 106 12.05 5.26 15.73
N THR A 107 13.01 4.52 15.20
CA THR A 107 14.33 5.05 14.85
C THR A 107 14.20 6.11 13.75
N GLN A 108 14.81 7.26 13.96
CA GLN A 108 14.89 8.32 12.95
C GLN A 108 16.09 8.07 12.04
N TYR A 109 15.83 7.90 10.75
CA TYR A 109 16.86 7.76 9.73
C TYR A 109 16.99 9.05 8.91
N ASN A 110 18.21 9.32 8.44
CA ASN A 110 18.49 10.53 7.69
C ASN A 110 17.70 10.55 6.37
N LYS A 111 17.00 11.65 6.08
CA LYS A 111 16.18 11.85 4.88
C LYS A 111 15.05 10.82 4.65
N ALA A 112 14.85 9.88 5.56
CA ALA A 112 13.77 8.92 5.47
C ALA A 112 12.53 9.40 6.24
N GLU A 113 11.34 9.02 5.76
CA GLU A 113 10.08 9.27 6.47
C GLU A 113 10.06 8.48 7.78
N ASN A 114 9.80 9.16 8.90
CA ASN A 114 9.66 8.50 10.21
C ASN A 114 8.48 7.51 10.17
N ILE A 115 8.61 6.37 10.86
CA ILE A 115 7.56 5.34 10.80
C ILE A 115 6.23 5.83 11.39
N LYS A 116 6.24 6.66 12.44
CA LYS A 116 5.01 7.20 13.04
C LYS A 116 4.36 8.23 12.14
N ASP A 117 5.13 9.09 11.47
CA ASP A 117 4.61 10.06 10.50
C ASP A 117 4.01 9.33 9.29
N PHE A 118 4.66 8.28 8.82
CA PHE A 118 4.14 7.39 7.79
C PHE A 118 2.79 6.77 8.17
N PHE A 119 2.67 6.23 9.39
CA PHE A 119 1.41 5.69 9.90
C PHE A 119 0.34 6.76 10.00
N GLN A 120 0.67 7.95 10.51
CA GLN A 120 -0.26 9.06 10.63
C GLN A 120 -0.77 9.52 9.25
N ARG A 121 0.11 9.59 8.23
CA ARG A 121 -0.27 9.90 6.85
C ARG A 121 -1.30 8.92 6.30
N VAL A 122 -1.06 7.61 6.49
CA VAL A 122 -1.96 6.56 5.99
C VAL A 122 -3.26 6.51 6.79
N TYR A 123 -3.22 6.70 8.10
CA TYR A 123 -4.43 6.74 8.93
C TYR A 123 -5.32 7.93 8.56
N GLY A 124 -4.73 9.13 8.41
CA GLY A 124 -5.47 10.31 7.94
C GLY A 124 -6.06 10.12 6.54
N PHE A 125 -5.36 9.43 5.63
CA PHE A 125 -5.91 9.05 4.33
C PHE A 125 -7.14 8.12 4.49
N LEU A 126 -7.07 7.11 5.35
CA LEU A 126 -8.16 6.17 5.57
C LEU A 126 -9.40 6.86 6.19
N ASP A 127 -9.19 7.78 7.13
CA ASP A 127 -10.26 8.59 7.70
C ASP A 127 -10.93 9.49 6.64
N ASP A 128 -10.12 10.17 5.80
CA ASP A 128 -10.62 11.05 4.73
C ASP A 128 -11.46 10.29 3.71
N ILE A 129 -11.01 9.11 3.25
CA ILE A 129 -11.76 8.32 2.27
C ILE A 129 -13.04 7.71 2.87
N TYR A 130 -13.05 7.37 4.16
CA TYR A 130 -14.25 6.92 4.85
C TYR A 130 -15.32 8.01 4.85
N LEU A 131 -14.96 9.25 5.21
CA LEU A 131 -15.89 10.36 5.21
C LEU A 131 -16.44 10.69 3.81
N LYS A 132 -15.58 10.59 2.79
CA LYS A 132 -15.91 10.99 1.42
C LYS A 132 -16.65 9.91 0.63
N TYR A 133 -16.42 8.64 0.93
CA TYR A 133 -16.85 7.52 0.08
C TYR A 133 -17.50 6.36 0.83
N LYS A 134 -18.18 6.63 1.97
CA LYS A 134 -18.72 5.58 2.88
C LYS A 134 -19.62 4.52 2.22
N ASP A 135 -20.28 4.83 1.10
CA ASP A 135 -21.18 3.90 0.39
C ASP A 135 -20.49 3.23 -0.81
N LYS A 136 -19.18 3.42 -0.96
CA LYS A 136 -18.40 2.88 -2.07
C LYS A 136 -17.63 1.62 -1.69
N ARG A 137 -17.38 0.81 -2.71
CA ARG A 137 -16.39 -0.26 -2.69
C ARG A 137 -15.15 0.20 -3.45
N ILE A 138 -14.04 0.36 -2.75
CA ILE A 138 -12.83 0.99 -3.28
C ILE A 138 -11.72 -0.03 -3.42
N LEU A 139 -11.02 0.01 -4.56
CA LEU A 139 -9.75 -0.68 -4.75
C LEU A 139 -8.59 0.30 -4.52
N LEU A 140 -7.78 0.04 -3.51
CA LEU A 140 -6.51 0.73 -3.28
C LEU A 140 -5.38 -0.01 -4.00
N ILE A 141 -4.60 0.71 -4.80
CA ILE A 141 -3.41 0.16 -5.47
C ILE A 141 -2.20 0.93 -4.98
N ALA A 142 -1.39 0.25 -4.17
CA ALA A 142 -0.32 0.88 -3.43
C ALA A 142 0.92 -0.03 -3.29
N HIS A 143 1.56 -0.04 -2.14
CA HIS A 143 2.88 -0.63 -1.90
C HIS A 143 2.86 -1.59 -0.71
N GLY A 144 3.95 -2.37 -0.57
CA GLY A 144 4.10 -3.28 0.56
C GLY A 144 4.12 -2.55 1.89
N GLY A 145 4.84 -1.45 1.98
CA GLY A 145 4.88 -0.63 3.19
C GLY A 145 3.52 -0.06 3.56
N ILE A 146 2.74 0.44 2.58
CA ILE A 146 1.38 0.97 2.81
C ILE A 146 0.45 -0.07 3.43
N SER A 147 0.60 -1.35 3.07
CA SER A 147 -0.28 -2.39 3.61
C SER A 147 -0.11 -2.61 5.12
N ILE A 148 1.04 -2.25 5.69
CA ILE A 148 1.33 -2.38 7.12
C ILE A 148 0.44 -1.44 7.97
N PRO A 149 0.47 -0.10 7.80
CA PRO A 149 -0.43 0.77 8.54
C PRO A 149 -1.90 0.54 8.19
N VAL A 150 -2.24 0.16 6.95
CA VAL A 150 -3.63 -0.22 6.62
C VAL A 150 -4.08 -1.40 7.47
N TYR A 151 -3.29 -2.48 7.55
CA TYR A 151 -3.58 -3.60 8.43
C TYR A 151 -3.77 -3.15 9.89
N CYS A 152 -2.82 -2.33 10.40
CA CYS A 152 -2.84 -1.85 11.78
C CYS A 152 -4.04 -0.94 12.08
N TYR A 153 -4.52 -0.16 11.11
CA TYR A 153 -5.71 0.68 11.27
C TYR A 153 -6.96 -0.13 11.59
N PHE A 154 -7.13 -1.28 10.93
CA PHE A 154 -8.32 -2.14 11.10
C PHE A 154 -8.18 -3.17 12.23
N ASN A 155 -6.96 -3.56 12.58
CA ASN A 155 -6.71 -4.69 13.50
C ASN A 155 -5.92 -4.30 14.77
N GLY A 156 -5.48 -3.05 14.87
CA GLY A 156 -4.56 -2.59 15.92
C GLY A 156 -3.10 -2.91 15.60
N ILE A 157 -2.20 -2.20 16.27
CA ILE A 157 -0.76 -2.41 16.13
C ILE A 157 -0.36 -3.60 17.00
N PRO A 158 0.14 -4.71 16.43
CA PRO A 158 0.55 -5.86 17.23
C PRO A 158 1.81 -5.56 18.05
N ASP A 159 1.94 -6.23 19.19
CA ASP A 159 3.10 -6.15 20.06
C ASP A 159 4.27 -6.98 19.51
N LYS A 160 4.92 -6.47 18.44
CA LYS A 160 6.06 -7.08 17.75
C LYS A 160 7.20 -6.09 17.60
N ASP A 161 8.42 -6.60 17.51
CA ASP A 161 9.61 -5.76 17.32
C ASP A 161 9.69 -5.19 15.92
N THR A 162 9.26 -5.94 14.91
CA THR A 162 9.11 -5.48 13.52
C THR A 162 7.72 -5.76 12.98
N LEU A 163 7.19 -4.85 12.19
CA LEU A 163 5.90 -4.99 11.49
C LEU A 163 6.06 -5.49 10.05
N LEU A 164 7.29 -5.74 9.58
CA LEU A 164 7.57 -6.12 8.20
C LEU A 164 6.77 -7.35 7.72
N GLY A 165 6.53 -8.31 8.60
CA GLY A 165 5.73 -9.50 8.29
C GLY A 165 4.25 -9.26 7.98
N LEU A 166 3.76 -8.01 8.12
CA LEU A 166 2.39 -7.59 7.75
C LEU A 166 2.30 -7.06 6.31
N ALA A 167 3.46 -6.88 5.65
CA ALA A 167 3.50 -6.35 4.29
C ALA A 167 2.93 -7.37 3.28
N LEU A 168 2.04 -6.90 2.40
CA LEU A 168 1.52 -7.71 1.29
C LEU A 168 2.62 -8.03 0.28
N GLY A 169 2.59 -9.24 -0.28
CA GLY A 169 3.35 -9.62 -1.46
C GLY A 169 2.89 -8.87 -2.73
N ASN A 170 3.71 -8.90 -3.79
CA ASN A 170 3.33 -8.28 -5.07
C ASN A 170 2.02 -8.86 -5.61
N CYS A 171 1.06 -7.99 -5.93
CA CYS A 171 -0.28 -8.37 -6.40
C CYS A 171 -1.07 -9.28 -5.44
N GLU A 172 -0.71 -9.32 -4.18
CA GLU A 172 -1.56 -9.88 -3.14
C GLU A 172 -2.72 -8.91 -2.86
N VAL A 173 -3.90 -9.46 -2.59
CA VAL A 173 -5.13 -8.69 -2.34
C VAL A 173 -5.61 -8.97 -0.92
N ALA A 174 -5.80 -7.91 -0.15
CA ALA A 174 -6.43 -7.94 1.16
C ALA A 174 -7.76 -7.17 1.13
N LYS A 175 -8.69 -7.59 1.98
CA LYS A 175 -10.02 -6.98 2.12
C LYS A 175 -10.21 -6.44 3.52
N TYR A 176 -10.73 -5.22 3.60
CA TYR A 176 -11.07 -4.56 4.85
C TYR A 176 -12.48 -3.98 4.79
N VAL A 177 -13.17 -3.99 5.92
CA VAL A 177 -14.51 -3.43 6.05
C VAL A 177 -14.53 -2.46 7.22
N TYR A 178 -14.94 -1.22 6.95
CA TYR A 178 -15.20 -0.28 8.03
C TYR A 178 -16.39 -0.76 8.84
N LYS A 179 -16.17 -0.96 10.14
CA LYS A 179 -17.27 -1.13 11.09
C LYS A 179 -17.91 0.23 11.32
N GLU A 180 -19.23 0.30 11.38
CA GLU A 180 -19.88 1.49 11.89
C GLU A 180 -19.30 1.74 13.29
N LYS A 181 -18.66 2.90 13.49
CA LYS A 181 -18.33 3.33 14.85
C LYS A 181 -19.70 3.56 15.51
N GLU A 182 -20.04 2.76 16.51
CA GLU A 182 -21.08 3.15 17.47
C GLU A 182 -20.67 4.54 17.97
N ILE A 183 -21.41 5.55 17.57
CA ILE A 183 -21.26 6.90 18.11
C ILE A 183 -21.79 6.76 19.53
N ASP A 184 -20.88 6.51 20.48
CA ASP A 184 -21.18 6.57 21.89
C ASP A 184 -21.49 8.03 22.18
N GLU A 185 -22.79 8.40 22.09
CA GLU A 185 -23.31 9.67 22.54
C GLU A 185 -23.11 9.75 24.06
N ARG A 186 -21.94 10.31 24.45
CA ARG A 186 -21.73 10.76 25.84
C ARG A 186 -21.65 12.25 25.89
#